data_fe1e61763159362d1c560f83588d9406
#
_entry.id   fe1e61763159362d1c560f83588d9406
#
_cell.length_a   1.000
_cell.length_b   1.000
_cell.length_c   1.000
_cell.angle_alpha   90.00
_cell.angle_beta   90.00
_cell.angle_gamma   90.00
#
_symmetry.space_group_name_H-M   'P 1'
#
loop_
_entity.id
_entity.type
_entity.pdbx_description
1 polymer ?
#
loop_
_entity_poly.entity_id
_entity_poly.type
_entity_poly.pdbx_seq_one_letter_code
_entity_poly.pdbx_strand_id
1 'polypeptide(L)'
;MRFAHGGGMLDRKMILLLTLLAFLGTAACSPYLPPTTVPQSPDPSLEPFKAALQAYVDQTQPYRKQAAQAAENVPGKAAPKSSAEAAVRTRQNVLADALKTKLRPTAKQGDLFVPTAATAIRRDLVQAFAGLQHDLLTDALAEQNDTGRATSAGTPPAINEHTDAPRVPPVIAEILPPIPKQLEYAFVGRSLLLRDADAEVAVDYLPDAMPETPPAGVPGVPPPPLGAVRPPLPLPSPRGAIVFALIGDSGSGDLPQGQVAQAMLTYFTAARRFPFVLMLGDNLYDDDYTGEFVTPYKPLLDRGVKFRAALGNHDRDLQIHYKPFNMNDRDYYSFDEGNARFVALNSNHPRDPAQQKWLDGVFADAGSKWRICFFHHPLYSSGQHAAESRDVIRPALEAALVRNQVNIVFSGHEHLYERIAPQQGVRYFVSGGGGRKLYDFHPSQFDEVGISQHHFMVVQIDGDRLLFEAITPEQKLLDCGILFRTPDAQRKSLDADTLKFLAACESTRPRMTAASSR
;
A
#
# COMPACT_ATOMS: atom_id res chain seq x y z
N MET A 1 -67.19 -41.49 -24.11
CA MET A 1 -67.02 -42.97 -24.08
C MET A 1 -65.55 -43.28 -24.27
N ARG A 2 -65.00 -43.98 -23.26
CA ARG A 2 -63.75 -44.77 -23.20
C ARG A 2 -62.39 -44.08 -23.45
N PHE A 3 -61.69 -44.05 -22.38
CA PHE A 3 -60.28 -44.10 -22.02
C PHE A 3 -59.39 -44.99 -22.91
N ALA A 4 -58.14 -44.60 -23.09
CA ALA A 4 -57.01 -45.49 -23.15
C ALA A 4 -55.76 -44.79 -22.58
N HIS A 5 -55.24 -45.38 -21.48
CA HIS A 5 -53.94 -45.15 -20.86
C HIS A 5 -52.82 -45.66 -21.78
N GLY A 6 -51.71 -44.94 -21.85
CA GLY A 6 -50.45 -45.41 -22.38
C GLY A 6 -49.32 -44.93 -21.48
N GLY A 7 -49.01 -45.71 -20.43
CA GLY A 7 -47.85 -45.51 -19.59
C GLY A 7 -46.58 -46.07 -20.27
N GLY A 8 -45.67 -45.22 -20.62
CA GLY A 8 -44.31 -45.61 -21.03
C GLY A 8 -43.39 -45.72 -19.83
N MET A 9 -42.96 -46.94 -19.52
CA MET A 9 -41.91 -47.23 -18.53
C MET A 9 -40.57 -46.64 -18.99
N LEU A 10 -40.08 -45.68 -18.30
CA LEU A 10 -38.70 -45.19 -18.46
C LEU A 10 -37.74 -46.25 -17.87
N ASP A 11 -36.82 -46.69 -18.70
CA ASP A 11 -35.83 -47.73 -18.43
C ASP A 11 -34.92 -47.37 -17.23
N ARG A 12 -34.84 -48.26 -16.26
CA ARG A 12 -34.00 -48.12 -15.04
C ARG A 12 -32.52 -47.90 -15.32
N LYS A 13 -32.05 -48.15 -16.52
CA LYS A 13 -30.65 -47.92 -16.92
C LYS A 13 -30.33 -46.43 -17.25
N MET A 14 -31.35 -45.62 -17.58
CA MET A 14 -31.15 -44.19 -17.85
C MET A 14 -31.12 -43.34 -16.57
N ILE A 15 -31.72 -43.82 -15.50
CA ILE A 15 -31.67 -43.16 -14.18
C ILE A 15 -30.32 -43.37 -13.51
N LEU A 16 -29.61 -44.47 -13.79
CA LEU A 16 -28.27 -44.72 -13.23
C LEU A 16 -27.17 -43.92 -13.96
N LEU A 17 -27.40 -43.53 -15.21
CA LEU A 17 -26.42 -42.71 -15.98
C LEU A 17 -26.52 -41.24 -15.64
N LEU A 18 -27.68 -40.73 -15.25
CA LEU A 18 -27.88 -39.32 -14.82
C LEU A 18 -27.39 -39.07 -13.38
N THR A 19 -27.35 -40.11 -12.54
CA THR A 19 -26.77 -39.99 -11.19
C THR A 19 -25.25 -40.14 -11.17
N LEU A 20 -24.64 -40.73 -12.21
CA LEU A 20 -23.16 -40.81 -12.28
C LEU A 20 -22.49 -39.57 -12.91
N LEU A 21 -23.25 -38.78 -13.71
CA LEU A 21 -22.76 -37.52 -14.30
C LEU A 21 -22.90 -36.30 -13.35
N ALA A 22 -23.63 -36.42 -12.25
CA ALA A 22 -23.75 -35.38 -11.23
C ALA A 22 -22.63 -35.43 -10.17
N PHE A 23 -21.74 -36.44 -10.20
CA PHE A 23 -20.66 -36.61 -9.23
C PHE A 23 -19.25 -36.29 -9.79
N LEU A 24 -19.13 -35.84 -11.03
CA LEU A 24 -17.83 -35.47 -11.68
C LEU A 24 -17.68 -33.99 -11.96
N GLY A 25 -18.41 -33.11 -11.27
CA GLY A 25 -18.41 -31.68 -11.54
C GLY A 25 -18.33 -30.74 -10.34
N THR A 26 -17.98 -31.26 -9.14
CA THR A 26 -17.60 -30.38 -8.03
C THR A 26 -16.18 -30.74 -7.59
N ALA A 27 -15.18 -30.22 -8.29
CA ALA A 27 -13.96 -29.88 -7.61
C ALA A 27 -14.38 -28.88 -6.52
N ALA A 28 -14.57 -29.40 -5.31
CA ALA A 28 -14.81 -28.59 -4.14
C ALA A 28 -13.62 -27.64 -4.02
N CYS A 29 -13.82 -26.37 -4.40
CA CYS A 29 -13.11 -25.29 -3.76
C CYS A 29 -13.38 -25.51 -2.27
N SER A 30 -12.42 -26.10 -1.57
CA SER A 30 -12.39 -26.11 -0.12
C SER A 30 -12.52 -24.63 0.28
N PRO A 31 -13.56 -24.19 1.01
CA PRO A 31 -13.59 -22.85 1.49
C PRO A 31 -12.35 -22.72 2.38
N TYR A 32 -11.40 -21.84 1.95
CA TYR A 32 -10.31 -21.40 2.80
C TYR A 32 -10.99 -20.77 4.03
N LEU A 33 -11.06 -21.53 5.11
CA LEU A 33 -11.33 -20.98 6.42
C LEU A 33 -10.07 -20.19 6.78
N PRO A 34 -10.15 -18.87 6.89
CA PRO A 34 -9.02 -18.10 7.40
C PRO A 34 -8.63 -18.75 8.73
N PRO A 35 -7.34 -18.81 9.07
CA PRO A 35 -6.93 -19.26 10.38
C PRO A 35 -7.75 -18.43 11.38
N THR A 36 -8.61 -19.08 12.12
CA THR A 36 -9.32 -18.47 13.23
C THR A 36 -8.24 -17.98 14.16
N THR A 37 -7.93 -16.69 14.08
CA THR A 37 -7.25 -15.99 15.17
C THR A 37 -8.21 -16.15 16.35
N VAL A 38 -7.98 -17.19 17.15
CA VAL A 38 -8.59 -17.30 18.47
C VAL A 38 -8.23 -15.97 19.13
N PRO A 39 -9.19 -15.16 19.60
CA PRO A 39 -8.86 -13.97 20.38
C PRO A 39 -8.00 -14.49 21.53
N GLN A 40 -6.70 -14.18 21.50
CA GLN A 40 -5.84 -14.52 22.61
C GLN A 40 -6.42 -13.78 23.81
N SER A 41 -6.72 -14.51 24.87
CA SER A 41 -7.09 -13.91 26.14
C SER A 41 -6.01 -12.87 26.44
N PRO A 42 -6.36 -11.64 26.84
CA PRO A 42 -5.37 -10.60 27.06
C PRO A 42 -4.29 -11.13 28.02
N ASP A 43 -3.03 -11.14 27.57
CA ASP A 43 -1.92 -11.60 28.39
C ASP A 43 -1.74 -10.61 29.55
N PRO A 44 -2.00 -11.00 30.80
CA PRO A 44 -1.90 -10.09 31.94
C PRO A 44 -0.49 -9.52 32.15
N SER A 45 0.55 -10.16 31.62
CA SER A 45 1.93 -9.70 31.69
C SER A 45 2.17 -8.42 30.88
N LEU A 46 1.28 -8.09 29.93
CA LEU A 46 1.34 -6.88 29.10
C LEU A 46 0.60 -5.68 29.68
N GLU A 47 -0.21 -5.85 30.73
CA GLU A 47 -0.98 -4.73 31.32
C GLU A 47 -0.09 -3.60 31.87
N PRO A 48 1.03 -3.88 32.59
CA PRO A 48 1.95 -2.81 33.02
C PRO A 48 2.57 -2.04 31.84
N PHE A 49 2.84 -2.71 30.71
CA PHE A 49 3.35 -2.09 29.50
C PHE A 49 2.32 -1.15 28.88
N LYS A 50 1.09 -1.61 28.68
CA LYS A 50 -0.01 -0.79 28.17
C LYS A 50 -0.25 0.44 29.03
N ALA A 51 -0.24 0.27 30.36
CA ALA A 51 -0.37 1.38 31.30
C ALA A 51 0.77 2.40 31.18
N ALA A 52 2.02 1.93 31.03
CA ALA A 52 3.18 2.80 30.81
C ALA A 52 3.09 3.58 29.51
N LEU A 53 2.64 2.94 28.42
CA LEU A 53 2.43 3.61 27.13
C LEU A 53 1.33 4.64 27.20
N GLN A 54 0.21 4.35 27.86
CA GLN A 54 -0.88 5.32 28.01
C GLN A 54 -0.44 6.53 28.85
N ALA A 55 0.29 6.30 29.94
CA ALA A 55 0.85 7.37 30.74
C ALA A 55 1.83 8.25 29.94
N TYR A 56 2.65 7.63 29.07
CA TYR A 56 3.53 8.36 28.16
C TYR A 56 2.73 9.26 27.20
N VAL A 57 1.69 8.75 26.58
CA VAL A 57 0.84 9.53 25.66
C VAL A 57 0.17 10.70 26.39
N ASP A 58 -0.39 10.46 27.57
CA ASP A 58 -1.06 11.49 28.37
C ASP A 58 -0.10 12.63 28.78
N GLN A 59 1.12 12.28 29.20
CA GLN A 59 2.16 13.23 29.56
C GLN A 59 2.66 14.06 28.36
N THR A 60 2.72 13.49 27.18
CA THR A 60 3.22 14.16 25.96
C THR A 60 2.16 15.02 25.27
N GLN A 61 0.88 14.81 25.54
CA GLN A 61 -0.22 15.48 24.83
C GLN A 61 -0.18 17.03 24.88
N PRO A 62 0.16 17.71 25.99
CA PRO A 62 0.29 19.16 26.00
C PRO A 62 1.39 19.67 25.06
N TYR A 63 2.51 18.95 24.98
CA TYR A 63 3.66 19.30 24.16
C TYR A 63 3.41 19.02 22.67
N ARG A 64 2.64 17.99 22.34
CA ARG A 64 2.15 17.76 20.95
C ARG A 64 1.30 18.92 20.46
N LYS A 65 0.40 19.46 21.32
CA LYS A 65 -0.36 20.69 21.01
C LYS A 65 0.55 21.90 20.81
N GLN A 66 1.53 22.08 21.68
CA GLN A 66 2.51 23.17 21.56
C GLN A 66 3.33 23.04 20.27
N ALA A 67 3.80 21.85 19.92
CA ALA A 67 4.51 21.56 18.71
C ALA A 67 3.68 21.86 17.44
N ALA A 68 2.40 21.49 17.45
CA ALA A 68 1.47 21.82 16.36
C ALA A 68 1.30 23.33 16.19
N GLN A 69 1.09 24.08 17.28
CA GLN A 69 0.99 25.54 17.25
C GLN A 69 2.29 26.21 16.76
N ALA A 70 3.46 25.70 17.15
CA ALA A 70 4.73 26.20 16.69
C ALA A 70 4.89 26.01 15.17
N ALA A 71 4.47 24.88 14.63
CA ALA A 71 4.49 24.58 13.20
C ALA A 71 3.57 25.51 12.40
N GLU A 72 2.39 25.87 12.92
CA GLU A 72 1.47 26.82 12.28
C GLU A 72 2.05 28.25 12.16
N ASN A 73 2.94 28.61 13.07
CA ASN A 73 3.57 29.94 13.12
C ASN A 73 4.85 30.07 12.26
N VAL A 74 5.25 29.03 11.52
CA VAL A 74 6.42 29.11 10.61
C VAL A 74 6.13 30.09 9.49
N PRO A 75 6.97 31.16 9.28
CA PRO A 75 6.69 32.21 8.30
C PRO A 75 6.70 31.67 6.87
N GLY A 76 5.56 31.76 6.16
CA GLY A 76 5.38 31.28 4.79
C GLY A 76 5.85 32.19 3.66
N LYS A 77 6.69 33.23 3.92
CA LYS A 77 6.92 34.31 2.95
C LYS A 77 8.01 34.08 1.87
N ALA A 78 8.88 33.08 2.00
CA ALA A 78 10.03 32.96 1.09
C ALA A 78 9.87 31.90 -0.01
N ALA A 79 9.24 30.78 0.26
CA ALA A 79 8.84 29.76 -0.73
C ALA A 79 7.82 28.81 -0.07
N PRO A 80 6.61 28.63 -0.65
CA PRO A 80 5.55 27.83 0.00
C PRO A 80 5.97 26.39 0.36
N LYS A 81 6.93 25.82 -0.37
CA LYS A 81 7.39 24.44 -0.22
C LYS A 81 8.43 24.28 0.89
N SER A 82 9.38 25.18 1.01
CA SER A 82 10.36 25.18 2.11
C SER A 82 9.71 25.50 3.46
N SER A 83 8.59 26.24 3.46
CA SER A 83 7.82 26.49 4.69
C SER A 83 7.03 25.27 5.16
N ALA A 84 6.58 24.38 4.25
CA ALA A 84 5.88 23.16 4.62
C ALA A 84 6.83 22.16 5.31
N GLU A 85 8.01 21.93 4.76
CA GLU A 85 9.04 21.10 5.38
C GLU A 85 9.50 21.70 6.73
N ALA A 86 9.75 23.02 6.76
CA ALA A 86 10.11 23.69 8.00
C ALA A 86 9.05 23.56 9.09
N ALA A 87 7.76 23.53 8.73
CA ALA A 87 6.68 23.30 9.69
C ALA A 87 6.72 21.88 10.26
N VAL A 88 6.94 20.85 9.43
CA VAL A 88 7.11 19.45 9.87
C VAL A 88 8.30 19.36 10.83
N ARG A 89 9.48 19.85 10.43
CA ARG A 89 10.69 19.82 11.27
C ARG A 89 10.55 20.63 12.57
N THR A 90 9.81 21.75 12.54
CA THR A 90 9.52 22.53 13.75
C THR A 90 8.68 21.72 14.73
N ARG A 91 7.66 21.03 14.24
CA ARG A 91 6.80 20.16 15.06
C ARG A 91 7.62 19.05 15.73
N GLN A 92 8.43 18.36 14.93
CA GLN A 92 9.35 17.32 15.38
C GLN A 92 10.30 17.84 16.47
N ASN A 93 11.04 18.91 16.20
CA ASN A 93 12.07 19.43 17.08
C ASN A 93 11.50 19.94 18.42
N VAL A 94 10.35 20.62 18.42
CA VAL A 94 9.71 21.12 19.65
C VAL A 94 9.32 19.97 20.57
N LEU A 95 8.80 18.87 20.04
CA LEU A 95 8.43 17.71 20.83
C LEU A 95 9.66 16.93 21.29
N ALA A 96 10.65 16.72 20.41
CA ALA A 96 11.91 16.06 20.75
C ALA A 96 12.66 16.78 21.90
N ASP A 97 12.76 18.13 21.82
CA ASP A 97 13.35 18.93 22.89
C ASP A 97 12.58 18.81 24.19
N ALA A 98 11.25 18.83 24.14
CA ALA A 98 10.42 18.65 25.34
C ALA A 98 10.63 17.27 25.98
N LEU A 99 10.72 16.21 25.19
CA LEU A 99 11.02 14.85 25.68
C LEU A 99 12.37 14.81 26.37
N LYS A 100 13.40 15.34 25.71
CA LYS A 100 14.78 15.31 26.21
C LYS A 100 14.99 16.17 27.45
N THR A 101 14.38 17.36 27.53
CA THR A 101 14.75 18.36 28.55
C THR A 101 13.73 18.48 29.70
N LYS A 102 12.47 18.14 29.46
CA LYS A 102 11.38 18.40 30.43
C LYS A 102 10.65 17.14 30.88
N LEU A 103 10.27 16.29 29.94
CA LEU A 103 9.41 15.15 30.25
C LEU A 103 10.18 13.92 30.73
N ARG A 104 11.28 13.61 30.04
CA ARG A 104 12.06 12.39 30.30
C ARG A 104 13.57 12.63 30.32
N PRO A 105 14.08 13.64 31.04
CA PRO A 105 15.51 13.99 31.03
C PRO A 105 16.41 12.89 31.62
N THR A 106 15.86 11.98 32.41
CA THR A 106 16.55 10.84 33.04
C THR A 106 16.08 9.49 32.52
N ALA A 107 15.37 9.48 31.37
CA ALA A 107 14.86 8.25 30.79
C ALA A 107 15.99 7.29 30.40
N LYS A 108 15.73 6.01 30.58
CA LYS A 108 16.67 4.93 30.30
C LYS A 108 15.97 3.75 29.66
N GLN A 109 16.74 2.88 29.08
CA GLN A 109 16.27 1.62 28.51
C GLN A 109 15.49 0.79 29.54
N GLY A 110 14.34 0.26 29.14
CA GLY A 110 13.45 -0.57 29.94
C GLY A 110 12.43 0.20 30.76
N ASP A 111 12.36 1.53 30.64
CA ASP A 111 11.36 2.34 31.34
C ASP A 111 9.93 2.05 30.86
N LEU A 112 9.76 1.73 29.57
CA LEU A 112 8.48 1.35 28.96
C LEU A 112 8.40 -0.16 28.73
N PHE A 113 9.43 -0.77 28.15
CA PHE A 113 9.55 -2.22 28.04
C PHE A 113 9.82 -2.88 29.39
N VAL A 114 8.85 -2.83 30.28
CA VAL A 114 8.96 -3.45 31.61
C VAL A 114 9.30 -4.95 31.51
N PRO A 115 9.98 -5.56 32.49
CA PRO A 115 10.53 -6.92 32.36
C PRO A 115 9.51 -8.01 32.01
N THR A 116 8.28 -7.91 32.48
CA THR A 116 7.22 -8.88 32.19
C THR A 116 6.80 -8.82 30.72
N ALA A 117 6.61 -7.62 30.18
CA ALA A 117 6.29 -7.40 28.78
C ALA A 117 7.48 -7.76 27.88
N ALA A 118 8.71 -7.40 28.27
CA ALA A 118 9.91 -7.77 27.53
C ALA A 118 10.03 -9.29 27.34
N THR A 119 9.72 -10.07 28.38
CA THR A 119 9.72 -11.53 28.31
C THR A 119 8.62 -12.06 27.37
N ALA A 120 7.40 -11.52 27.48
CA ALA A 120 6.28 -11.92 26.63
C ALA A 120 6.55 -11.61 25.14
N ILE A 121 7.00 -10.40 24.83
CA ILE A 121 7.31 -9.96 23.46
C ILE A 121 8.39 -10.84 22.83
N ARG A 122 9.50 -11.13 23.56
CA ARG A 122 10.54 -12.03 23.02
C ARG A 122 10.02 -13.43 22.76
N ARG A 123 9.22 -13.98 23.67
CA ARG A 123 8.58 -15.30 23.50
C ARG A 123 7.75 -15.32 22.21
N ASP A 124 6.90 -14.32 22.01
CA ASP A 124 5.95 -14.26 20.90
C ASP A 124 6.69 -14.09 19.56
N LEU A 125 7.73 -13.25 19.50
CA LEU A 125 8.60 -13.10 18.34
C LEU A 125 9.34 -14.42 18.02
N VAL A 126 10.01 -15.04 19.01
CA VAL A 126 10.73 -16.30 18.80
C VAL A 126 9.78 -17.39 18.31
N GLN A 127 8.57 -17.47 18.86
CA GLN A 127 7.58 -18.45 18.44
C GLN A 127 7.11 -18.21 16.99
N ALA A 128 6.89 -16.97 16.61
CA ALA A 128 6.49 -16.61 15.25
C ALA A 128 7.59 -16.94 14.22
N PHE A 129 8.83 -16.60 14.52
CA PHE A 129 9.99 -16.90 13.65
C PHE A 129 10.35 -18.39 13.58
N ALA A 130 9.95 -19.20 14.55
CA ALA A 130 10.12 -20.66 14.52
C ALA A 130 8.97 -21.39 13.82
N GLY A 131 7.88 -20.71 13.48
CA GLY A 131 6.65 -21.28 12.92
C GLY A 131 6.54 -21.22 11.40
N LEU A 132 5.33 -21.45 10.89
CA LEU A 132 4.98 -21.42 9.46
C LEU A 132 5.15 -20.04 8.79
N GLN A 133 5.34 -18.98 9.58
CA GLN A 133 5.54 -17.60 9.10
C GLN A 133 7.02 -17.23 8.92
N HIS A 134 7.94 -18.17 9.08
CA HIS A 134 9.39 -17.89 9.02
C HIS A 134 9.79 -17.17 7.74
N ASP A 135 9.38 -17.67 6.59
CA ASP A 135 9.76 -17.09 5.28
C ASP A 135 9.18 -15.68 5.14
N LEU A 136 7.90 -15.49 5.48
CA LEU A 136 7.21 -14.20 5.45
C LEU A 136 7.92 -13.14 6.32
N LEU A 137 8.30 -13.52 7.54
CA LEU A 137 8.98 -12.62 8.47
C LEU A 137 10.42 -12.32 8.03
N THR A 138 11.09 -13.30 7.42
CA THR A 138 12.45 -13.13 6.88
C THR A 138 12.45 -12.19 5.68
N ASP A 139 11.48 -12.33 4.76
CA ASP A 139 11.33 -11.45 3.60
C ASP A 139 11.04 -10.01 4.02
N ALA A 140 10.12 -9.82 4.96
CA ALA A 140 9.80 -8.50 5.50
C ALA A 140 10.98 -7.80 6.19
N LEU A 141 11.88 -8.56 6.83
CA LEU A 141 13.12 -8.01 7.40
C LEU A 141 14.19 -7.73 6.34
N ALA A 142 14.25 -8.54 5.29
CA ALA A 142 15.19 -8.33 4.19
C ALA A 142 14.90 -7.01 3.47
N GLU A 143 13.64 -6.66 3.26
CA GLU A 143 13.21 -5.39 2.70
C GLU A 143 13.73 -4.20 3.51
N GLN A 144 13.61 -4.23 4.84
CA GLN A 144 14.14 -3.18 5.71
C GLN A 144 15.64 -2.98 5.54
N ASN A 145 16.41 -4.04 5.29
CA ASN A 145 17.84 -3.98 5.11
C ASN A 145 18.25 -3.49 3.71
N ASP A 146 17.39 -3.60 2.70
CA ASP A 146 17.66 -3.16 1.31
C ASP A 146 17.52 -1.63 1.13
N THR A 147 17.15 -0.90 2.19
CA THR A 147 17.01 0.56 2.15
C THR A 147 18.32 1.33 1.96
N GLY A 148 19.48 0.64 1.99
CA GLY A 148 20.81 1.29 1.93
C GLY A 148 21.13 2.11 3.20
N ARG A 149 20.17 2.29 4.09
CA ARG A 149 20.40 2.75 5.47
C ARG A 149 21.06 1.59 6.21
N ALA A 150 22.38 1.48 6.11
CA ALA A 150 23.12 0.69 7.07
C ALA A 150 22.72 1.25 8.44
N THR A 151 21.77 0.58 9.10
CA THR A 151 21.52 0.81 10.51
C THR A 151 22.88 0.80 11.15
N SER A 152 23.32 1.94 11.67
CA SER A 152 24.63 2.10 12.32
C SER A 152 24.89 0.87 13.18
N ALA A 153 25.70 -0.04 12.68
CA ALA A 153 26.20 -1.28 13.28
C ALA A 153 25.41 -1.82 14.48
N GLY A 154 24.10 -2.08 14.31
CA GLY A 154 23.31 -2.85 15.28
C GLY A 154 23.12 -2.27 16.70
N THR A 155 23.57 -1.06 16.97
CA THR A 155 23.45 -0.44 18.29
C THR A 155 22.27 0.52 18.32
N PRO A 156 21.25 0.31 19.18
CA PRO A 156 20.15 1.25 19.35
C PRO A 156 20.63 2.65 19.74
N PRO A 157 19.96 3.72 19.27
CA PRO A 157 20.25 5.08 19.69
C PRO A 157 20.01 5.26 21.20
N ALA A 158 20.59 6.28 21.78
CA ALA A 158 20.27 6.64 23.16
C ALA A 158 18.80 7.08 23.29
N ILE A 159 18.21 6.91 24.47
CA ILE A 159 16.82 7.33 24.71
C ILE A 159 16.70 8.85 24.52
N ASN A 160 15.62 9.28 23.87
CA ASN A 160 15.33 10.65 23.43
C ASN A 160 16.30 11.19 22.35
N GLU A 161 17.10 10.35 21.72
CA GLU A 161 17.86 10.73 20.52
C GLU A 161 17.08 10.36 19.24
N HIS A 162 17.32 11.16 18.21
CA HIS A 162 16.71 10.96 16.90
C HIS A 162 17.04 9.58 16.32
N THR A 163 16.08 8.99 15.66
CA THR A 163 16.25 7.72 14.95
C THR A 163 15.46 7.69 13.65
N ASP A 164 16.13 7.29 12.61
CA ASP A 164 15.58 7.03 11.29
C ASP A 164 15.29 5.53 11.05
N ALA A 165 15.37 4.71 12.12
CA ALA A 165 15.07 3.28 12.04
C ALA A 165 13.72 3.04 11.35
N PRO A 166 13.65 2.16 10.32
CA PRO A 166 12.42 1.89 9.61
C PRO A 166 11.38 1.24 10.53
N ARG A 167 10.10 1.53 10.26
CA ARG A 167 8.97 0.92 10.96
C ARG A 167 8.98 -0.59 10.75
N VAL A 168 8.59 -1.37 11.75
CA VAL A 168 8.39 -2.82 11.56
C VAL A 168 7.30 -3.06 10.52
N PRO A 169 7.47 -4.05 9.62
CA PRO A 169 6.44 -4.43 8.67
C PRO A 169 5.12 -4.80 9.35
N PRO A 170 3.96 -4.61 8.68
CA PRO A 170 2.65 -4.94 9.23
C PRO A 170 2.55 -6.38 9.78
N VAL A 171 3.16 -7.34 9.11
CA VAL A 171 3.19 -8.74 9.55
C VAL A 171 3.85 -8.92 10.92
N ILE A 172 4.90 -8.16 11.21
CA ILE A 172 5.57 -8.19 12.51
C ILE A 172 4.79 -7.38 13.54
N ALA A 173 4.20 -6.24 13.12
CA ALA A 173 3.37 -5.42 13.99
C ALA A 173 2.14 -6.19 14.53
N GLU A 174 1.58 -7.14 13.76
CA GLU A 174 0.47 -7.99 14.21
C GLU A 174 0.85 -9.01 15.31
N ILE A 175 2.13 -9.36 15.41
CA ILE A 175 2.65 -10.26 16.45
C ILE A 175 2.88 -9.49 17.75
N LEU A 176 3.23 -8.21 17.63
CA LEU A 176 3.57 -7.33 18.74
C LEU A 176 2.31 -6.83 19.47
N PRO A 177 2.40 -6.51 20.77
CA PRO A 177 1.29 -5.89 21.48
C PRO A 177 0.84 -4.59 20.80
N PRO A 178 -0.48 -4.33 20.71
CA PRO A 178 -0.97 -3.07 20.15
C PRO A 178 -0.50 -1.88 20.99
N ILE A 179 -0.03 -0.82 20.32
CA ILE A 179 0.48 0.41 20.93
C ILE A 179 -0.36 1.62 20.49
N PRO A 180 -0.37 2.73 21.26
CA PRO A 180 -0.98 3.98 20.83
C PRO A 180 -0.36 4.50 19.53
N LYS A 181 -1.17 5.11 18.67
CA LYS A 181 -0.77 5.64 17.37
C LYS A 181 0.36 6.70 17.39
N GLN A 182 0.64 7.27 18.54
CA GLN A 182 1.75 8.21 18.74
C GLN A 182 3.11 7.50 18.86
N LEU A 183 3.09 6.18 18.91
CA LEU A 183 4.26 5.34 19.05
C LEU A 183 4.35 4.36 17.90
N GLU A 184 5.56 4.00 17.53
CA GLU A 184 5.84 3.01 16.50
C GLU A 184 6.87 2.00 16.98
N TYR A 185 6.73 0.78 16.48
CA TYR A 185 7.81 -0.20 16.57
C TYR A 185 8.75 -0.06 15.37
N ALA A 186 10.05 -0.18 15.64
CA ALA A 186 11.11 -0.22 14.66
C ALA A 186 12.16 -1.26 15.06
N PHE A 187 13.05 -1.63 14.13
CA PHE A 187 14.21 -2.47 14.46
C PHE A 187 15.51 -1.72 14.24
N VAL A 188 16.47 -1.95 15.16
CA VAL A 188 17.88 -1.59 14.97
C VAL A 188 18.70 -2.83 15.29
N GLY A 189 19.27 -3.45 14.28
CA GLY A 189 19.85 -4.78 14.41
C GLY A 189 18.84 -5.77 14.98
N ARG A 190 19.18 -6.42 16.10
CA ARG A 190 18.28 -7.37 16.78
C ARG A 190 17.42 -6.74 17.88
N SER A 191 17.50 -5.44 18.07
CA SER A 191 16.75 -4.73 19.10
C SER A 191 15.42 -4.22 18.57
N LEU A 192 14.33 -4.47 19.30
CA LEU A 192 13.03 -3.85 19.04
C LEU A 192 12.99 -2.48 19.69
N LEU A 193 12.84 -1.45 18.89
CA LEU A 193 12.76 -0.07 19.29
C LEU A 193 11.31 0.37 19.44
N LEU A 194 11.02 1.21 20.43
CA LEU A 194 9.81 1.99 20.52
C LEU A 194 10.18 3.44 20.21
N ARG A 195 9.57 4.01 19.16
CA ARG A 195 9.81 5.35 18.67
C ARG A 195 8.58 6.23 18.87
N ASP A 196 8.77 7.49 19.23
CA ASP A 196 7.70 8.50 19.14
C ASP A 196 7.56 8.94 17.68
N ALA A 197 6.37 8.76 17.11
CA ALA A 197 6.10 9.01 15.70
C ALA A 197 6.17 10.50 15.31
N ASP A 198 5.81 11.41 16.24
CA ASP A 198 5.84 12.85 15.98
C ASP A 198 7.22 13.49 16.26
N ALA A 199 7.96 12.95 17.23
CA ALA A 199 9.27 13.47 17.61
C ALA A 199 10.42 12.78 16.86
N GLU A 200 10.18 11.61 16.29
CA GLU A 200 11.17 10.74 15.65
C GLU A 200 12.38 10.45 16.55
N VAL A 201 12.11 10.19 17.81
CA VAL A 201 13.14 9.82 18.79
C VAL A 201 12.87 8.45 19.38
N ALA A 202 13.94 7.73 19.71
CA ALA A 202 13.85 6.49 20.47
C ALA A 202 13.36 6.79 21.90
N VAL A 203 12.21 6.23 22.30
CA VAL A 203 11.68 6.43 23.65
C VAL A 203 11.95 5.25 24.57
N ASP A 204 12.18 4.07 24.00
CA ASP A 204 12.69 2.88 24.69
C ASP A 204 13.15 1.83 23.66
N TYR A 205 13.88 0.81 24.11
CA TYR A 205 14.21 -0.34 23.28
C TYR A 205 14.37 -1.62 24.07
N LEU A 206 14.07 -2.75 23.41
CA LEU A 206 14.22 -4.10 23.92
C LEU A 206 15.38 -4.77 23.19
N PRO A 207 16.57 -4.94 23.82
CA PRO A 207 17.71 -5.59 23.19
C PRO A 207 17.43 -7.07 22.94
N ASP A 208 18.10 -7.64 21.93
CA ASP A 208 18.00 -9.05 21.54
C ASP A 208 16.55 -9.58 21.46
N ALA A 209 15.65 -8.75 20.91
CA ALA A 209 14.26 -9.12 20.72
C ALA A 209 14.10 -10.12 19.57
N MET A 210 14.97 -10.04 18.56
CA MET A 210 14.94 -10.89 17.37
C MET A 210 15.85 -12.11 17.52
N PRO A 211 15.42 -13.31 17.06
CA PRO A 211 16.30 -14.48 16.95
C PRO A 211 17.45 -14.22 15.95
N GLU A 212 18.49 -15.05 15.98
CA GLU A 212 19.54 -15.00 14.97
C GLU A 212 18.98 -15.46 13.61
N THR A 213 19.11 -14.61 12.59
CA THR A 213 18.60 -14.90 11.23
C THR A 213 19.56 -15.80 10.46
N PRO A 214 19.07 -16.84 9.72
CA PRO A 214 19.87 -17.53 8.73
C PRO A 214 20.21 -16.62 7.53
N PRO A 215 21.30 -16.87 6.79
CA PRO A 215 21.68 -16.05 5.64
C PRO A 215 20.65 -16.15 4.50
N ALA A 216 20.46 -15.03 3.80
CA ALA A 216 19.50 -14.85 2.72
C ALA A 216 19.66 -15.82 1.53
N GLY A 217 18.53 -16.17 0.92
CA GLY A 217 18.38 -17.12 -0.17
C GLY A 217 18.85 -16.63 -1.55
N VAL A 218 18.76 -17.52 -2.54
CA VAL A 218 19.35 -17.50 -3.88
C VAL A 218 18.75 -16.44 -4.82
N PRO A 219 19.52 -15.79 -5.72
CA PRO A 219 19.01 -14.79 -6.66
C PRO A 219 18.05 -15.37 -7.72
N GLY A 220 16.99 -14.59 -8.01
CA GLY A 220 15.96 -14.94 -8.97
C GLY A 220 16.36 -14.86 -10.45
N VAL A 221 15.51 -15.42 -11.33
CA VAL A 221 15.67 -15.48 -12.78
C VAL A 221 15.25 -14.13 -13.41
N PRO A 222 16.02 -13.57 -14.36
CA PRO A 222 15.67 -12.29 -14.99
C PRO A 222 14.38 -12.39 -15.83
N PRO A 223 13.57 -11.30 -15.88
CA PRO A 223 12.30 -11.26 -16.59
C PRO A 223 12.49 -11.40 -18.12
N PRO A 224 11.47 -11.92 -18.86
CA PRO A 224 11.55 -12.07 -20.31
C PRO A 224 11.60 -10.71 -21.02
N PRO A 225 12.27 -10.60 -22.17
CA PRO A 225 12.41 -9.36 -22.91
C PRO A 225 11.05 -8.85 -23.43
N LEU A 226 10.81 -7.54 -23.23
CA LEU A 226 9.63 -6.85 -23.71
C LEU A 226 9.51 -6.88 -25.24
N GLY A 227 8.28 -7.08 -25.72
CA GLY A 227 7.93 -6.95 -27.15
C GLY A 227 8.19 -5.54 -27.71
N ALA A 228 7.95 -5.35 -28.99
CA ALA A 228 8.26 -4.10 -29.71
C ALA A 228 7.72 -2.85 -29.02
N VAL A 229 8.62 -1.87 -28.86
CA VAL A 229 8.40 -0.56 -28.22
C VAL A 229 7.36 0.25 -28.97
N ARG A 230 6.33 0.77 -28.27
CA ARG A 230 5.35 1.71 -28.82
C ARG A 230 5.14 2.90 -27.90
N PRO A 231 4.93 4.10 -28.45
CA PRO A 231 4.61 5.29 -27.66
C PRO A 231 3.23 5.18 -26.99
N PRO A 232 2.98 5.93 -25.88
CA PRO A 232 1.69 6.00 -25.24
C PRO A 232 0.60 6.38 -26.23
N LEU A 233 -0.58 5.78 -26.05
CA LEU A 233 -1.74 6.05 -26.89
C LEU A 233 -2.40 7.36 -26.45
N PRO A 234 -2.96 8.18 -27.36
CA PRO A 234 -3.76 9.31 -26.94
C PRO A 234 -5.04 8.79 -26.27
N LEU A 235 -5.19 9.03 -24.97
CA LEU A 235 -6.47 8.83 -24.30
C LEU A 235 -7.53 9.73 -24.96
N PRO A 236 -8.76 9.25 -25.22
CA PRO A 236 -9.87 10.11 -25.61
C PRO A 236 -10.01 11.25 -24.60
N SER A 237 -10.31 12.47 -25.02
CA SER A 237 -10.42 13.64 -24.14
C SER A 237 -11.83 14.23 -24.15
N PRO A 238 -12.87 13.50 -23.68
CA PRO A 238 -14.22 14.05 -23.59
C PRO A 238 -14.27 15.15 -22.51
N ARG A 239 -15.15 16.14 -22.73
CA ARG A 239 -15.36 17.20 -21.75
C ARG A 239 -15.89 16.61 -20.45
N GLY A 240 -15.27 16.99 -19.32
CA GLY A 240 -15.68 16.55 -17.99
C GLY A 240 -15.11 15.20 -17.56
N ALA A 241 -14.27 14.56 -18.38
CA ALA A 241 -13.52 13.38 -17.93
C ALA A 241 -12.55 13.75 -16.80
N ILE A 242 -12.45 12.86 -15.81
CA ILE A 242 -11.45 12.94 -14.75
C ILE A 242 -10.18 12.28 -15.28
N VAL A 243 -9.05 12.98 -15.25
CA VAL A 243 -7.75 12.42 -15.61
C VAL A 243 -6.80 12.56 -14.43
N PHE A 244 -6.10 11.50 -14.07
CA PHE A 244 -5.09 11.53 -13.03
C PHE A 244 -3.94 10.57 -13.35
N ALA A 245 -2.76 10.86 -12.80
CA ALA A 245 -1.65 9.93 -12.81
C ALA A 245 -1.52 9.25 -11.45
N LEU A 246 -0.77 8.15 -11.39
CA LEU A 246 -0.41 7.49 -10.15
C LEU A 246 1.00 6.92 -10.22
N ILE A 247 1.68 6.91 -9.07
CA ILE A 247 3.01 6.37 -8.84
C ILE A 247 3.06 5.75 -7.45
N GLY A 248 3.80 4.68 -7.28
CA GLY A 248 4.15 4.10 -5.98
C GLY A 248 5.65 3.93 -5.87
N ASP A 249 6.18 3.90 -4.64
CA ASP A 249 7.57 3.55 -4.35
C ASP A 249 8.56 4.48 -5.07
N SER A 250 8.22 5.77 -5.04
CA SER A 250 8.87 6.77 -5.90
C SER A 250 9.87 7.67 -5.19
N GLY A 251 9.95 7.61 -3.85
CA GLY A 251 10.75 8.53 -3.03
C GLY A 251 12.21 8.13 -2.88
N SER A 252 12.88 7.63 -3.92
CA SER A 252 14.25 7.12 -3.80
C SER A 252 15.36 8.18 -3.89
N GLY A 253 15.07 9.36 -4.48
CA GLY A 253 16.09 10.35 -4.83
C GLY A 253 17.02 9.92 -5.98
N ASP A 254 16.86 8.69 -6.49
CA ASP A 254 17.74 8.06 -7.45
C ASP A 254 17.42 8.42 -8.91
N LEU A 255 18.32 8.03 -9.82
CA LEU A 255 18.16 8.25 -11.25
C LEU A 255 16.84 7.70 -11.82
N PRO A 256 16.37 6.48 -11.47
CA PRO A 256 15.10 5.97 -11.98
C PRO A 256 13.90 6.84 -11.61
N GLN A 257 13.82 7.38 -10.38
CA GLN A 257 12.78 8.32 -10.00
C GLN A 257 12.79 9.57 -10.89
N GLY A 258 13.99 10.15 -11.10
CA GLY A 258 14.14 11.31 -11.99
C GLY A 258 13.66 11.02 -13.42
N GLN A 259 13.93 9.81 -13.94
CA GLN A 259 13.49 9.37 -15.26
C GLN A 259 11.97 9.21 -15.33
N VAL A 260 11.33 8.59 -14.32
CA VAL A 260 9.86 8.48 -14.23
C VAL A 260 9.22 9.87 -14.13
N ALA A 261 9.73 10.76 -13.28
CA ALA A 261 9.22 12.11 -13.13
C ALA A 261 9.33 12.92 -14.44
N GLN A 262 10.43 12.78 -15.16
CA GLN A 262 10.62 13.41 -16.48
C GLN A 262 9.64 12.83 -17.51
N ALA A 263 9.38 11.52 -17.47
CA ALA A 263 8.40 10.88 -18.35
C ALA A 263 6.97 11.35 -18.06
N MET A 264 6.60 11.52 -16.80
CA MET A 264 5.33 12.12 -16.39
C MET A 264 5.19 13.55 -16.91
N LEU A 265 6.25 14.37 -16.82
CA LEU A 265 6.25 15.73 -17.36
C LEU A 265 6.09 15.73 -18.90
N THR A 266 6.78 14.83 -19.60
CA THR A 266 6.68 14.66 -21.05
C THR A 266 5.25 14.31 -21.45
N TYR A 267 4.64 13.35 -20.78
CA TYR A 267 3.24 12.98 -20.99
C TYR A 267 2.30 14.16 -20.74
N PHE A 268 2.47 14.84 -19.63
CA PHE A 268 1.67 16.02 -19.25
C PHE A 268 1.73 17.15 -20.28
N THR A 269 2.92 17.44 -20.82
CA THR A 269 3.13 18.54 -21.77
C THR A 269 2.63 18.22 -23.18
N ALA A 270 2.50 16.95 -23.54
CA ALA A 270 1.95 16.51 -24.83
C ALA A 270 0.42 16.67 -24.94
N ALA A 271 -0.17 17.65 -24.25
CA ALA A 271 -1.60 17.95 -24.18
C ALA A 271 -2.48 16.92 -23.43
N ARG A 272 -1.84 16.07 -22.61
CA ARG A 272 -2.52 15.02 -21.81
C ARG A 272 -2.45 15.36 -20.32
N ARG A 273 -2.97 16.55 -19.97
CA ARG A 273 -2.86 17.11 -18.61
C ARG A 273 -3.68 16.30 -17.61
N PHE A 274 -3.04 15.93 -16.50
CA PHE A 274 -3.68 15.41 -15.31
C PHE A 274 -3.57 16.45 -14.17
N PRO A 275 -4.68 16.84 -13.51
CA PRO A 275 -4.67 17.85 -12.46
C PRO A 275 -4.08 17.33 -11.14
N PHE A 276 -4.00 16.02 -10.95
CA PHE A 276 -3.44 15.42 -9.74
C PHE A 276 -2.77 14.07 -9.99
N VAL A 277 -1.93 13.69 -9.02
CA VAL A 277 -1.23 12.40 -8.94
C VAL A 277 -1.63 11.73 -7.64
N LEU A 278 -1.94 10.43 -7.67
CA LEU A 278 -2.02 9.58 -6.50
C LEU A 278 -0.62 9.01 -6.23
N MET A 279 -0.15 9.15 -5.00
CA MET A 279 1.07 8.51 -4.51
C MET A 279 0.66 7.32 -3.66
N LEU A 280 1.14 6.13 -4.04
CA LEU A 280 0.70 4.85 -3.48
C LEU A 280 1.55 4.39 -2.28
N GLY A 281 2.18 5.32 -1.59
CA GLY A 281 3.07 5.05 -0.47
C GLY A 281 4.54 4.95 -0.89
N ASP A 282 5.40 4.90 0.12
CA ASP A 282 6.85 5.03 0.01
C ASP A 282 7.23 6.28 -0.78
N ASN A 283 6.65 7.37 -0.27
CA ASN A 283 6.78 8.71 -0.85
C ASN A 283 8.16 9.29 -0.64
N LEU A 284 8.82 8.91 0.47
CA LEU A 284 10.16 9.31 0.86
C LEU A 284 10.84 8.13 1.58
N TYR A 285 12.02 7.72 1.10
CA TYR A 285 12.82 6.69 1.76
C TYR A 285 13.81 7.27 2.78
N ASP A 286 14.30 8.50 2.57
CA ASP A 286 15.32 9.15 3.41
C ASP A 286 14.82 10.43 4.09
N ASP A 287 13.50 10.67 4.12
CA ASP A 287 12.87 11.90 4.65
C ASP A 287 13.41 13.20 4.02
N ASP A 288 14.04 13.11 2.85
CA ASP A 288 14.49 14.26 2.07
C ASP A 288 13.36 14.80 1.19
N TYR A 289 12.45 15.57 1.79
CA TYR A 289 11.35 16.21 1.06
C TYR A 289 11.80 17.00 -0.17
N THR A 290 13.01 17.53 -0.16
CA THR A 290 13.55 18.30 -1.27
C THR A 290 14.10 17.41 -2.38
N GLY A 291 14.98 16.46 -2.05
CA GLY A 291 15.62 15.59 -3.02
C GLY A 291 14.68 14.54 -3.60
N GLU A 292 13.88 13.92 -2.74
CA GLU A 292 13.03 12.79 -3.09
C GLU A 292 11.64 13.19 -3.63
N PHE A 293 11.19 14.42 -3.36
CA PHE A 293 9.87 14.86 -3.84
C PHE A 293 9.92 16.19 -4.60
N VAL A 294 10.40 17.29 -3.96
CA VAL A 294 10.28 18.61 -4.59
C VAL A 294 11.09 18.70 -5.89
N THR A 295 12.35 18.24 -5.88
CA THR A 295 13.24 18.32 -7.03
C THR A 295 12.75 17.52 -8.24
N PRO A 296 12.42 16.21 -8.10
CA PRO A 296 11.93 15.42 -9.24
C PRO A 296 10.62 15.96 -9.82
N TYR A 297 9.67 16.35 -8.95
CA TYR A 297 8.33 16.74 -9.40
C TYR A 297 8.12 18.25 -9.51
N LYS A 298 9.17 19.07 -9.31
CA LYS A 298 9.07 20.55 -9.40
C LYS A 298 8.39 21.05 -10.66
N PRO A 299 8.68 20.52 -11.86
CA PRO A 299 8.02 21.01 -13.08
C PRO A 299 6.50 20.77 -13.10
N LEU A 300 6.01 19.67 -12.49
CA LEU A 300 4.58 19.39 -12.35
C LEU A 300 3.95 20.25 -11.26
N LEU A 301 4.62 20.36 -10.11
CA LEU A 301 4.19 21.18 -8.98
C LEU A 301 4.05 22.66 -9.36
N ASP A 302 4.98 23.21 -10.16
CA ASP A 302 4.93 24.60 -10.65
C ASP A 302 3.79 24.84 -11.64
N ARG A 303 3.25 23.77 -12.24
CA ARG A 303 2.07 23.80 -13.11
C ARG A 303 0.77 23.57 -12.35
N GLY A 304 0.83 23.47 -11.02
CA GLY A 304 -0.35 23.33 -10.16
C GLY A 304 -0.88 21.90 -10.03
N VAL A 305 -0.12 20.88 -10.49
CA VAL A 305 -0.48 19.47 -10.27
C VAL A 305 -0.43 19.19 -8.76
N LYS A 306 -1.51 18.63 -8.24
CA LYS A 306 -1.64 18.26 -6.82
C LYS A 306 -1.19 16.81 -6.63
N PHE A 307 -0.42 16.55 -5.58
CA PHE A 307 -0.06 15.19 -5.18
C PHE A 307 -0.89 14.81 -3.96
N ARG A 308 -1.47 13.61 -3.96
CA ARG A 308 -2.32 13.07 -2.90
C ARG A 308 -1.75 11.74 -2.46
N ALA A 309 -1.14 11.71 -1.28
CA ALA A 309 -0.36 10.58 -0.83
C ALA A 309 -1.17 9.63 0.07
N ALA A 310 -0.89 8.34 -0.03
CA ALA A 310 -1.05 7.36 1.03
C ALA A 310 0.31 7.12 1.71
N LEU A 311 0.33 6.60 2.93
CA LEU A 311 1.57 6.21 3.60
C LEU A 311 1.97 4.79 3.23
N GLY A 312 3.26 4.59 2.96
CA GLY A 312 3.91 3.29 2.89
C GLY A 312 4.69 2.95 4.16
N ASN A 313 5.33 1.78 4.19
CA ASN A 313 6.08 1.32 5.37
C ASN A 313 7.39 2.10 5.58
N HIS A 314 7.95 2.71 4.53
CA HIS A 314 9.11 3.60 4.65
C HIS A 314 8.74 5.03 5.00
N ASP A 315 7.48 5.42 4.86
CA ASP A 315 7.02 6.77 5.16
C ASP A 315 6.90 7.02 6.68
N ARG A 316 7.09 8.27 7.07
CA ARG A 316 6.91 8.73 8.45
C ARG A 316 5.50 9.27 8.66
N ASP A 317 4.92 9.05 9.85
CA ASP A 317 3.59 9.57 10.18
C ASP A 317 3.53 11.09 10.10
N LEU A 318 4.64 11.79 10.35
CA LEU A 318 4.74 13.25 10.19
C LEU A 318 4.46 13.74 8.77
N GLN A 319 4.57 12.90 7.75
CA GLN A 319 4.26 13.25 6.36
C GLN A 319 2.79 13.65 6.18
N ILE A 320 1.86 13.22 7.05
CA ILE A 320 0.46 13.67 7.02
C ILE A 320 0.33 15.19 7.17
N HIS A 321 1.32 15.84 7.79
CA HIS A 321 1.38 17.28 7.99
C HIS A 321 2.10 18.03 6.86
N TYR A 322 2.73 17.31 5.92
CA TYR A 322 3.39 17.91 4.78
C TYR A 322 2.36 18.35 3.73
N LYS A 323 2.04 19.64 3.71
CA LYS A 323 0.96 20.21 2.89
C LYS A 323 0.96 19.80 1.41
N PRO A 324 2.13 19.68 0.71
CA PRO A 324 2.13 19.23 -0.67
C PRO A 324 1.59 17.82 -0.91
N PHE A 325 1.54 16.96 0.10
CA PHE A 325 0.95 15.61 0.01
C PHE A 325 -0.58 15.60 0.11
N ASN A 326 -1.20 16.72 0.49
CA ASN A 326 -2.66 16.89 0.56
C ASN A 326 -3.39 15.80 1.38
N MET A 327 -2.78 15.32 2.45
CA MET A 327 -3.35 14.32 3.36
C MET A 327 -4.28 14.93 4.42
N ASN A 328 -4.30 16.27 4.56
CA ASN A 328 -5.15 17.00 5.49
C ASN A 328 -4.98 16.59 6.96
N ASP A 329 -3.73 16.36 7.39
CA ASP A 329 -3.36 15.92 8.74
C ASP A 329 -3.99 14.57 9.15
N ARG A 330 -4.23 13.67 8.16
CA ARG A 330 -4.84 12.35 8.37
C ARG A 330 -4.08 11.26 7.61
N ASP A 331 -3.91 10.14 8.23
CA ASP A 331 -3.28 8.95 7.67
C ASP A 331 -4.24 8.11 6.78
N TYR A 332 -5.57 8.33 6.93
CA TYR A 332 -6.59 7.86 5.99
C TYR A 332 -7.63 8.98 5.76
N TYR A 333 -8.05 9.13 4.53
CA TYR A 333 -8.94 10.23 4.13
C TYR A 333 -9.67 9.92 2.81
N SER A 334 -10.63 10.76 2.46
CA SER A 334 -11.31 10.68 1.17
C SER A 334 -11.47 12.05 0.52
N PHE A 335 -11.63 12.03 -0.79
CA PHE A 335 -11.99 13.20 -1.58
C PHE A 335 -12.82 12.80 -2.79
N ASP A 336 -13.61 13.72 -3.29
CA ASP A 336 -14.40 13.57 -4.49
C ASP A 336 -13.77 14.36 -5.65
N GLU A 337 -13.74 13.76 -6.83
CA GLU A 337 -13.43 14.44 -8.09
C GLU A 337 -14.45 13.97 -9.14
N GLY A 338 -15.28 14.89 -9.65
CA GLY A 338 -16.34 14.57 -10.59
C GLY A 338 -17.25 13.42 -10.09
N ASN A 339 -17.34 12.35 -10.87
CA ASN A 339 -18.14 11.17 -10.53
C ASN A 339 -17.32 10.03 -9.89
N ALA A 340 -16.22 10.35 -9.22
CA ALA A 340 -15.41 9.40 -8.47
C ALA A 340 -15.20 9.85 -7.02
N ARG A 341 -15.25 8.88 -6.09
CA ARG A 341 -14.79 9.02 -4.71
C ARG A 341 -13.51 8.24 -4.54
N PHE A 342 -12.47 8.95 -4.13
CA PHE A 342 -11.16 8.40 -3.82
C PHE A 342 -11.01 8.26 -2.32
N VAL A 343 -10.48 7.13 -1.88
CA VAL A 343 -10.28 6.79 -0.47
C VAL A 343 -8.83 6.32 -0.30
N ALA A 344 -8.04 7.11 0.43
CA ALA A 344 -6.73 6.70 0.89
C ALA A 344 -6.87 5.92 2.20
N LEU A 345 -6.18 4.78 2.32
CA LEU A 345 -6.09 4.00 3.54
C LEU A 345 -4.64 3.95 4.02
N ASN A 346 -4.45 3.80 5.34
CA ASN A 346 -3.15 3.48 5.92
C ASN A 346 -3.03 1.96 6.06
N SER A 347 -2.37 1.31 5.11
CA SER A 347 -2.17 -0.14 5.13
C SER A 347 -1.02 -0.60 6.04
N ASN A 348 -0.27 0.31 6.67
CA ASN A 348 0.65 -0.01 7.76
C ASN A 348 -0.11 -0.50 9.01
N HIS A 349 -1.38 -0.11 9.15
CA HIS A 349 -2.27 -0.51 10.22
C HIS A 349 -3.59 -1.05 9.65
N PRO A 350 -3.57 -2.16 8.87
CA PRO A 350 -4.72 -2.61 8.10
C PRO A 350 -5.90 -3.05 8.97
N ARG A 351 -5.64 -3.40 10.24
CA ARG A 351 -6.67 -3.81 11.23
C ARG A 351 -7.05 -2.70 12.22
N ASP A 352 -6.63 -1.45 12.01
CA ASP A 352 -7.04 -0.34 12.88
C ASP A 352 -8.57 -0.25 12.96
N PRO A 353 -9.18 -0.44 14.16
CA PRO A 353 -10.64 -0.44 14.30
C PRO A 353 -11.29 0.88 13.93
N ALA A 354 -10.59 2.01 14.11
CA ALA A 354 -11.11 3.33 13.77
C ALA A 354 -11.17 3.51 12.26
N GLN A 355 -10.11 3.11 11.54
CA GLN A 355 -10.07 3.11 10.09
C GLN A 355 -11.12 2.16 9.49
N GLN A 356 -11.24 0.93 10.03
CA GLN A 356 -12.22 -0.06 9.58
C GLN A 356 -13.66 0.48 9.74
N LYS A 357 -13.98 1.04 10.90
CA LYS A 357 -15.29 1.64 11.14
C LYS A 357 -15.56 2.83 10.22
N TRP A 358 -14.53 3.67 9.96
CA TRP A 358 -14.67 4.80 9.05
C TRP A 358 -14.87 4.33 7.60
N LEU A 359 -14.16 3.30 7.15
CA LEU A 359 -14.29 2.71 5.81
C LEU A 359 -15.71 2.19 5.55
N ASP A 360 -16.37 1.60 6.55
CA ASP A 360 -17.74 1.13 6.43
C ASP A 360 -18.75 2.26 6.14
N GLY A 361 -18.42 3.51 6.49
CA GLY A 361 -19.29 4.67 6.28
C GLY A 361 -18.89 5.58 5.13
N VAL A 362 -17.63 5.54 4.69
CA VAL A 362 -17.09 6.55 3.76
C VAL A 362 -17.75 6.54 2.38
N PHE A 363 -18.35 5.43 1.98
CA PHE A 363 -19.06 5.30 0.71
C PHE A 363 -20.58 5.40 0.81
N ALA A 364 -21.15 5.61 2.01
CA ALA A 364 -22.59 5.59 2.22
C ALA A 364 -23.34 6.61 1.35
N ASP A 365 -22.76 7.78 1.12
CA ASP A 365 -23.32 8.86 0.30
C ASP A 365 -22.66 8.98 -1.09
N ALA A 366 -21.84 8.01 -1.50
CA ALA A 366 -21.16 8.05 -2.78
C ALA A 366 -22.12 7.92 -3.98
N GLY A 367 -23.33 7.40 -3.78
CA GLY A 367 -24.30 7.21 -4.86
C GLY A 367 -23.76 6.34 -6.00
N SER A 368 -23.90 6.83 -7.23
CA SER A 368 -23.43 6.17 -8.45
C SER A 368 -21.99 6.53 -8.85
N LYS A 369 -21.18 7.08 -7.94
CA LYS A 369 -19.78 7.40 -8.21
C LYS A 369 -18.93 6.13 -8.34
N TRP A 370 -17.80 6.25 -9.03
CA TRP A 370 -16.72 5.30 -8.92
C TRP A 370 -16.20 5.30 -7.48
N ARG A 371 -15.96 4.12 -6.93
CA ARG A 371 -15.41 3.90 -5.59
C ARG A 371 -14.00 3.36 -5.74
N ILE A 372 -13.02 4.24 -5.51
CA ILE A 372 -11.61 3.97 -5.75
C ILE A 372 -10.86 4.05 -4.43
N CYS A 373 -10.19 2.97 -4.04
CA CYS A 373 -9.27 2.97 -2.92
C CYS A 373 -7.83 3.00 -3.40
N PHE A 374 -6.94 3.64 -2.67
CA PHE A 374 -5.52 3.59 -2.89
C PHE A 374 -4.76 3.56 -1.56
N PHE A 375 -3.77 2.70 -1.48
CA PHE A 375 -2.94 2.47 -0.30
C PHE A 375 -1.72 1.65 -0.70
N HIS A 376 -0.75 1.51 0.21
CA HIS A 376 0.55 0.97 -0.13
C HIS A 376 0.55 -0.55 -0.38
N HIS A 377 0.28 -1.36 0.65
CA HIS A 377 0.43 -2.81 0.58
C HIS A 377 -0.69 -3.47 -0.23
N PRO A 378 -0.40 -4.24 -1.28
CA PRO A 378 -1.42 -4.87 -2.12
C PRO A 378 -2.13 -6.03 -1.40
N LEU A 379 -3.39 -6.32 -1.80
CA LEU A 379 -4.12 -7.52 -1.33
C LEU A 379 -3.73 -8.77 -2.12
N TYR A 380 -3.34 -8.57 -3.35
CA TYR A 380 -2.93 -9.60 -4.29
C TYR A 380 -1.65 -9.14 -4.95
N SER A 381 -0.63 -9.97 -4.91
CA SER A 381 0.61 -9.76 -5.62
C SER A 381 1.29 -11.07 -5.96
N SER A 382 2.15 -11.01 -6.95
CA SER A 382 3.04 -12.05 -7.43
C SER A 382 4.50 -11.60 -7.38
N GLY A 383 4.77 -10.56 -6.59
CA GLY A 383 6.10 -10.04 -6.31
C GLY A 383 6.73 -10.65 -5.07
N GLN A 384 7.71 -9.95 -4.52
CA GLN A 384 8.53 -10.40 -3.39
C GLN A 384 7.72 -10.55 -2.09
N HIS A 385 6.71 -9.70 -1.85
CA HIS A 385 5.90 -9.67 -0.62
C HIS A 385 4.52 -10.32 -0.81
N ALA A 386 4.37 -11.24 -1.78
CA ALA A 386 3.12 -11.94 -2.06
C ALA A 386 2.54 -12.67 -0.83
N ALA A 387 3.40 -13.15 0.07
CA ALA A 387 2.98 -13.80 1.31
C ALA A 387 2.32 -12.81 2.28
N GLU A 388 2.87 -11.61 2.45
CA GLU A 388 2.27 -10.55 3.27
C GLU A 388 0.90 -10.13 2.71
N SER A 389 0.81 -9.92 1.40
CA SER A 389 -0.46 -9.66 0.72
C SER A 389 -1.52 -10.70 1.05
N ARG A 390 -1.17 -12.00 0.96
CA ARG A 390 -2.07 -13.13 1.19
C ARG A 390 -2.48 -13.29 2.65
N ASP A 391 -1.53 -13.19 3.57
CA ASP A 391 -1.70 -13.64 4.95
C ASP A 391 -2.05 -12.50 5.92
N VAL A 392 -1.71 -11.25 5.57
CA VAL A 392 -1.91 -10.08 6.43
C VAL A 392 -2.91 -9.09 5.83
N ILE A 393 -2.61 -8.56 4.64
CA ILE A 393 -3.37 -7.43 4.07
C ILE A 393 -4.75 -7.86 3.59
N ARG A 394 -4.81 -8.94 2.81
CA ARG A 394 -6.06 -9.46 2.28
C ARG A 394 -7.06 -9.82 3.38
N PRO A 395 -6.72 -10.62 4.40
CA PRO A 395 -7.65 -10.94 5.49
C PRO A 395 -8.12 -9.72 6.27
N ALA A 396 -7.34 -8.63 6.30
CA ALA A 396 -7.67 -7.42 7.02
C ALA A 396 -8.65 -6.52 6.25
N LEU A 397 -8.49 -6.37 4.93
CA LEU A 397 -9.17 -5.32 4.16
C LEU A 397 -10.22 -5.85 3.16
N GLU A 398 -10.06 -7.06 2.60
CA GLU A 398 -10.87 -7.51 1.47
C GLU A 398 -12.37 -7.49 1.75
N ALA A 399 -12.80 -8.04 2.89
CA ALA A 399 -14.22 -8.09 3.24
C ALA A 399 -14.86 -6.69 3.33
N ALA A 400 -14.12 -5.68 3.80
CA ALA A 400 -14.59 -4.31 3.87
C ALA A 400 -14.67 -3.66 2.48
N LEU A 401 -13.67 -3.87 1.62
CA LEU A 401 -13.66 -3.37 0.24
C LEU A 401 -14.81 -3.95 -0.58
N VAL A 402 -15.04 -5.25 -0.49
CA VAL A 402 -16.14 -5.96 -1.18
C VAL A 402 -17.50 -5.47 -0.66
N ARG A 403 -17.70 -5.41 0.65
CA ARG A 403 -18.95 -4.93 1.29
C ARG A 403 -19.28 -3.50 0.87
N ASN A 404 -18.29 -2.65 0.73
CA ASN A 404 -18.42 -1.28 0.27
C ASN A 404 -18.47 -1.13 -1.25
N GLN A 405 -18.50 -2.24 -2.00
CA GLN A 405 -18.58 -2.26 -3.47
C GLN A 405 -17.49 -1.39 -4.11
N VAL A 406 -16.27 -1.47 -3.61
CA VAL A 406 -15.12 -0.80 -4.20
C VAL A 406 -14.94 -1.32 -5.63
N ASN A 407 -14.77 -0.43 -6.60
CA ASN A 407 -14.60 -0.82 -7.99
C ASN A 407 -13.12 -1.15 -8.28
N ILE A 408 -12.21 -0.34 -7.75
CA ILE A 408 -10.78 -0.42 -8.07
C ILE A 408 -9.95 -0.13 -6.82
N VAL A 409 -8.86 -0.88 -6.69
CA VAL A 409 -7.78 -0.64 -5.72
C VAL A 409 -6.49 -0.42 -6.50
N PHE A 410 -5.75 0.63 -6.13
CA PHE A 410 -4.38 0.89 -6.56
C PHE A 410 -3.43 0.76 -5.38
N SER A 411 -2.35 0.01 -5.54
CA SER A 411 -1.34 -0.24 -4.51
C SER A 411 0.08 -0.10 -5.06
N GLY A 412 1.05 0.12 -4.17
CA GLY A 412 2.48 0.08 -4.41
C GLY A 412 3.13 -1.14 -3.77
N HIS A 413 4.22 -0.92 -3.02
CA HIS A 413 4.97 -1.87 -2.20
C HIS A 413 5.76 -2.91 -3.02
N GLU A 414 5.15 -3.52 -3.98
CA GLU A 414 5.84 -4.38 -4.92
C GLU A 414 6.41 -3.54 -6.05
N HIS A 415 7.73 -3.46 -6.14
CA HIS A 415 8.43 -2.60 -7.09
C HIS A 415 8.35 -3.16 -8.52
N LEU A 416 7.11 -3.27 -9.01
CA LEU A 416 6.77 -3.81 -10.33
C LEU A 416 5.37 -3.32 -10.74
N TYR A 417 4.91 -3.73 -11.91
CA TYR A 417 3.54 -3.52 -12.38
C TYR A 417 2.78 -4.84 -12.41
N GLU A 418 1.58 -4.85 -11.80
CA GLU A 418 0.63 -5.95 -11.93
C GLU A 418 -0.79 -5.43 -12.18
N ARG A 419 -1.50 -6.13 -13.06
CA ARG A 419 -2.95 -6.02 -13.18
C ARG A 419 -3.56 -7.37 -12.86
N ILE A 420 -4.33 -7.39 -11.78
CA ILE A 420 -4.93 -8.59 -11.22
C ILE A 420 -6.33 -8.79 -11.81
N ALA A 421 -6.68 -10.03 -12.16
CA ALA A 421 -8.04 -10.40 -12.53
C ALA A 421 -9.03 -10.01 -11.41
N PRO A 422 -10.27 -9.60 -11.74
CA PRO A 422 -11.22 -9.17 -10.70
C PRO A 422 -11.43 -10.25 -9.63
N GLN A 423 -11.29 -9.85 -8.36
CA GLN A 423 -11.58 -10.71 -7.23
C GLN A 423 -12.83 -10.19 -6.52
N GLN A 424 -13.85 -11.00 -6.40
CA GLN A 424 -15.14 -10.66 -5.78
C GLN A 424 -15.76 -9.33 -6.31
N GLY A 425 -15.50 -9.01 -7.58
CA GLY A 425 -16.00 -7.78 -8.23
C GLY A 425 -15.10 -6.55 -8.09
N VAL A 426 -14.03 -6.63 -7.33
CA VAL A 426 -13.02 -5.56 -7.19
C VAL A 426 -11.87 -5.81 -8.16
N ARG A 427 -11.39 -4.76 -8.84
CA ARG A 427 -10.21 -4.78 -9.70
C ARG A 427 -9.00 -4.23 -8.92
N TYR A 428 -7.86 -4.91 -9.01
CA TYR A 428 -6.64 -4.52 -8.32
C TYR A 428 -5.52 -4.23 -9.31
N PHE A 429 -4.76 -3.17 -9.03
CA PHE A 429 -3.52 -2.81 -9.71
C PHE A 429 -2.42 -2.63 -8.68
N VAL A 430 -1.24 -3.18 -8.97
CA VAL A 430 0.00 -2.87 -8.29
C VAL A 430 0.84 -2.00 -9.22
N SER A 431 1.32 -0.87 -8.74
CA SER A 431 2.09 0.11 -9.52
C SER A 431 3.18 0.73 -8.66
N GLY A 432 4.16 -0.10 -8.24
CA GLY A 432 5.29 0.28 -7.40
C GLY A 432 6.60 0.53 -8.16
N GLY A 433 6.55 0.72 -9.47
CA GLY A 433 7.75 0.98 -10.28
C GLY A 433 8.15 2.45 -10.38
N GLY A 434 7.82 3.30 -9.39
CA GLY A 434 7.99 4.76 -9.45
C GLY A 434 9.42 5.26 -9.31
N GLY A 435 10.38 4.44 -8.87
CA GLY A 435 11.77 4.88 -8.77
C GLY A 435 12.70 4.01 -7.95
N ARG A 436 12.19 3.18 -7.03
CA ARG A 436 13.01 2.29 -6.22
C ARG A 436 13.45 1.07 -7.03
N LYS A 437 14.49 0.32 -6.55
CA LYS A 437 14.99 -0.92 -7.16
C LYS A 437 13.85 -1.90 -7.42
N LEU A 438 13.77 -2.43 -8.62
CA LEU A 438 12.71 -3.35 -9.04
C LEU A 438 12.85 -4.72 -8.40
N TYR A 439 11.71 -5.38 -8.18
CA TYR A 439 11.61 -6.76 -7.73
C TYR A 439 11.29 -7.72 -8.88
N ASP A 440 11.61 -9.00 -8.68
CA ASP A 440 11.29 -10.05 -9.65
C ASP A 440 9.78 -10.36 -9.62
N PHE A 441 9.24 -10.66 -10.79
CA PHE A 441 7.84 -11.05 -10.97
C PHE A 441 7.74 -12.59 -11.07
N HIS A 442 6.86 -13.17 -10.25
CA HIS A 442 6.61 -14.62 -10.18
C HIS A 442 5.13 -14.91 -10.50
N PRO A 443 4.75 -15.19 -11.77
CA PRO A 443 3.35 -15.28 -12.20
C PRO A 443 2.48 -16.18 -11.33
N SER A 444 1.30 -15.71 -10.95
CA SER A 444 0.27 -16.45 -10.23
C SER A 444 -1.01 -16.61 -11.05
N GLN A 445 -1.96 -17.37 -10.51
CA GLN A 445 -3.27 -17.54 -11.13
C GLN A 445 -4.15 -16.26 -11.14
N PHE A 446 -3.75 -15.24 -10.38
CA PHE A 446 -4.51 -13.99 -10.28
C PHE A 446 -4.11 -12.97 -11.35
N ASP A 447 -2.95 -13.11 -11.97
CA ASP A 447 -2.40 -12.10 -12.86
C ASP A 447 -3.04 -12.12 -14.25
N GLU A 448 -3.46 -10.95 -14.72
CA GLU A 448 -3.72 -10.70 -16.13
C GLU A 448 -2.49 -10.14 -16.84
N VAL A 449 -1.69 -9.32 -16.14
CA VAL A 449 -0.41 -8.75 -16.59
C VAL A 449 0.50 -8.58 -15.38
N GLY A 450 1.80 -8.91 -15.53
CA GLY A 450 2.82 -8.63 -14.55
C GLY A 450 4.16 -8.34 -15.22
N ILE A 451 4.82 -7.23 -14.85
CA ILE A 451 6.05 -6.75 -15.51
C ILE A 451 6.91 -6.01 -14.50
N SER A 452 8.15 -6.50 -14.31
CA SER A 452 9.16 -5.80 -13.51
C SER A 452 9.81 -4.69 -14.34
N GLN A 453 9.29 -3.47 -14.22
CA GLN A 453 9.83 -2.31 -14.94
C GLN A 453 9.41 -0.98 -14.28
N HIS A 454 10.29 0.03 -14.31
CA HIS A 454 9.94 1.38 -13.89
C HIS A 454 8.84 1.96 -14.77
N HIS A 455 7.85 2.59 -14.12
CA HIS A 455 6.68 3.13 -14.80
C HIS A 455 5.90 4.13 -13.92
N PHE A 456 4.96 4.77 -14.55
CA PHE A 456 3.82 5.44 -13.93
C PHE A 456 2.54 5.05 -14.66
N MET A 457 1.39 5.30 -14.07
CA MET A 457 0.13 5.08 -14.77
C MET A 457 -0.59 6.41 -15.01
N VAL A 458 -1.43 6.42 -16.05
CA VAL A 458 -2.42 7.47 -16.29
C VAL A 458 -3.79 6.82 -16.43
N VAL A 459 -4.77 7.40 -15.76
CA VAL A 459 -6.15 6.91 -15.73
C VAL A 459 -7.10 8.03 -16.15
N GLN A 460 -8.08 7.68 -16.97
CA GLN A 460 -9.17 8.58 -17.38
C GLN A 460 -10.51 7.96 -17.05
N ILE A 461 -11.36 8.69 -16.35
CA ILE A 461 -12.76 8.29 -16.08
C ILE A 461 -13.70 9.17 -16.89
N ASP A 462 -14.56 8.54 -17.68
CA ASP A 462 -15.62 9.19 -18.44
C ASP A 462 -16.95 8.46 -18.21
N GLY A 463 -17.81 9.02 -17.39
CA GLY A 463 -19.06 8.39 -16.97
C GLY A 463 -18.79 7.04 -16.27
N ASP A 464 -19.29 5.96 -16.85
CA ASP A 464 -19.14 4.59 -16.34
C ASP A 464 -17.93 3.84 -16.94
N ARG A 465 -17.07 4.52 -17.70
CA ARG A 465 -15.88 3.96 -18.34
C ARG A 465 -14.63 4.50 -17.65
N LEU A 466 -13.63 3.64 -17.48
CA LEU A 466 -12.30 3.99 -17.06
C LEU A 466 -11.31 3.42 -18.07
N LEU A 467 -10.47 4.29 -18.62
CA LEU A 467 -9.34 3.94 -19.47
C LEU A 467 -8.06 4.08 -18.66
N PHE A 468 -7.07 3.24 -18.90
CA PHE A 468 -5.78 3.31 -18.24
C PHE A 468 -4.62 2.99 -19.18
N GLU A 469 -3.46 3.56 -18.86
CA GLU A 469 -2.16 3.27 -19.47
C GLU A 469 -1.11 3.14 -18.38
N ALA A 470 -0.25 2.12 -18.45
CA ALA A 470 1.01 2.02 -17.71
C ALA A 470 2.16 2.33 -18.66
N ILE A 471 3.06 3.25 -18.29
CA ILE A 471 3.99 3.90 -19.22
C ILE A 471 5.39 3.93 -18.60
N THR A 472 6.41 3.48 -19.37
CA THR A 472 7.81 3.49 -18.92
C THR A 472 8.46 4.88 -19.02
N PRO A 473 9.64 5.08 -18.41
CA PRO A 473 10.44 6.28 -18.59
C PRO A 473 10.73 6.64 -20.05
N GLU A 474 10.89 5.64 -20.92
CA GLU A 474 11.14 5.82 -22.36
C GLU A 474 9.86 6.09 -23.17
N GLN A 475 8.76 6.43 -22.50
CA GLN A 475 7.44 6.65 -23.13
C GLN A 475 6.92 5.42 -23.89
N LYS A 476 7.18 4.23 -23.36
CA LYS A 476 6.67 2.97 -23.90
C LYS A 476 5.45 2.52 -23.12
N LEU A 477 4.48 1.96 -23.81
CA LEU A 477 3.30 1.39 -23.19
C LEU A 477 3.61 -0.01 -22.66
N LEU A 478 3.44 -0.23 -21.36
CA LEU A 478 3.52 -1.54 -20.71
C LEU A 478 2.20 -2.28 -20.77
N ASP A 479 1.12 -1.59 -20.42
CA ASP A 479 -0.25 -2.12 -20.41
C ASP A 479 -1.23 -0.99 -20.64
N CYS A 480 -2.41 -1.33 -21.15
CA CYS A 480 -3.52 -0.41 -21.28
C CYS A 480 -4.85 -1.17 -21.38
N GLY A 481 -5.94 -0.47 -21.18
CA GLY A 481 -7.26 -1.10 -21.31
C GLY A 481 -8.41 -0.20 -20.91
N ILE A 482 -9.59 -0.83 -20.87
CA ILE A 482 -10.84 -0.23 -20.44
C ILE A 482 -11.48 -1.08 -19.34
N LEU A 483 -12.02 -0.40 -18.34
CA LEU A 483 -12.86 -1.00 -17.30
C LEU A 483 -14.24 -0.33 -17.31
N PHE A 484 -15.25 -1.07 -16.90
CA PHE A 484 -16.61 -0.57 -16.79
C PHE A 484 -17.07 -0.67 -15.34
N ARG A 485 -17.71 0.39 -14.84
CA ARG A 485 -18.22 0.44 -13.47
C ARG A 485 -19.36 -0.55 -13.24
N THR A 486 -20.19 -0.76 -14.26
CA THR A 486 -21.33 -1.68 -14.21
C THR A 486 -21.39 -2.57 -15.44
N PRO A 487 -21.99 -3.77 -15.35
CA PRO A 487 -22.20 -4.64 -16.52
C PRO A 487 -23.03 -3.98 -17.64
N ASP A 488 -23.98 -3.11 -17.29
CA ASP A 488 -24.79 -2.39 -18.27
C ASP A 488 -24.00 -1.34 -19.05
N ALA A 489 -22.99 -0.74 -18.42
CA ALA A 489 -22.07 0.17 -19.09
C ALA A 489 -21.24 -0.53 -20.16
N GLN A 490 -20.86 -1.80 -19.93
CA GLN A 490 -20.12 -2.61 -20.90
C GLN A 490 -20.95 -2.93 -22.18
N ARG A 491 -22.27 -2.97 -22.06
CA ARG A 491 -23.18 -3.25 -23.19
C ARG A 491 -23.45 -2.04 -24.07
N LYS A 492 -23.13 -0.82 -23.63
CA LYS A 492 -23.30 0.40 -24.42
C LYS A 492 -22.25 0.46 -25.55
N SER A 493 -22.64 0.96 -26.70
CA SER A 493 -21.71 1.18 -27.82
C SER A 493 -20.60 2.15 -27.41
N LEU A 494 -19.37 1.81 -27.78
CA LEU A 494 -18.22 2.68 -27.58
C LEU A 494 -18.13 3.69 -28.75
N ASP A 495 -17.68 4.90 -28.43
CA ASP A 495 -17.37 5.90 -29.43
C ASP A 495 -16.11 5.53 -30.25
N ALA A 496 -15.94 6.18 -31.40
CA ALA A 496 -14.88 5.86 -32.35
C ALA A 496 -13.47 6.05 -31.76
N ASP A 497 -13.27 7.04 -30.89
CA ASP A 497 -11.97 7.30 -30.26
C ASP A 497 -11.62 6.23 -29.22
N THR A 498 -12.60 5.79 -28.42
CA THR A 498 -12.44 4.67 -27.49
C THR A 498 -12.15 3.36 -28.25
N LEU A 499 -12.84 3.09 -29.36
CA LEU A 499 -12.57 1.90 -30.19
C LEU A 499 -11.17 1.94 -30.80
N LYS A 500 -10.72 3.11 -31.27
CA LYS A 500 -9.35 3.30 -31.77
C LYS A 500 -8.30 3.06 -30.68
N PHE A 501 -8.53 3.58 -29.47
CA PHE A 501 -7.69 3.34 -28.32
C PHE A 501 -7.58 1.84 -28.02
N LEU A 502 -8.70 1.12 -27.95
CA LEU A 502 -8.71 -0.32 -27.64
C LEU A 502 -8.01 -1.15 -28.71
N ALA A 503 -8.25 -0.86 -30.00
CA ALA A 503 -7.57 -1.54 -31.09
C ALA A 503 -6.04 -1.37 -31.02
N ALA A 504 -5.58 -0.20 -30.63
CA ALA A 504 -4.18 0.05 -30.40
C ALA A 504 -3.65 -0.68 -29.16
N CYS A 505 -4.42 -0.75 -28.05
CA CYS A 505 -4.10 -1.54 -26.85
C CYS A 505 -3.94 -3.04 -27.16
N GLU A 506 -4.89 -3.62 -27.89
CA GLU A 506 -4.83 -5.05 -28.25
C GLU A 506 -3.58 -5.41 -29.04
N SER A 507 -3.11 -4.48 -29.87
CA SER A 507 -1.90 -4.66 -30.66
C SER A 507 -0.60 -4.57 -29.83
N THR A 508 -0.66 -4.09 -28.57
CA THR A 508 0.49 -3.90 -27.67
C THR A 508 0.59 -4.97 -26.58
N ARG A 509 -0.49 -5.71 -26.31
CA ARG A 509 -0.50 -6.72 -25.24
C ARG A 509 0.63 -7.73 -25.45
N PRO A 510 1.50 -7.95 -24.44
CA PRO A 510 2.41 -9.09 -24.46
C PRO A 510 1.54 -10.36 -24.54
N ARG A 511 1.78 -11.20 -25.53
CA ARG A 511 1.18 -12.54 -25.52
C ARG A 511 1.83 -13.30 -24.36
N MET A 512 1.11 -13.48 -23.26
CA MET A 512 1.49 -14.45 -22.24
C MET A 512 1.58 -15.80 -22.95
N THR A 513 2.78 -16.28 -23.18
CA THR A 513 2.97 -17.67 -23.61
C THR A 513 2.58 -18.51 -22.40
N ALA A 514 1.47 -19.25 -22.53
CA ALA A 514 1.05 -20.22 -21.54
C ALA A 514 2.28 -21.06 -21.15
N ALA A 515 2.65 -21.03 -19.88
CA ALA A 515 3.65 -21.94 -19.36
C ALA A 515 3.14 -23.36 -19.70
N SER A 516 3.88 -24.06 -20.56
CA SER A 516 3.58 -25.43 -20.93
C SER A 516 3.61 -26.25 -19.64
N SER A 517 2.44 -26.73 -19.23
CA SER A 517 2.31 -27.77 -18.18
C SER A 517 3.22 -28.94 -18.57
N ARG A 518 4.30 -29.11 -17.84
CA ARG A 518 5.03 -30.38 -17.72
C ARG A 518 5.15 -30.77 -16.26
#